data_61e8678973480ecebab6b6f97dc967f7
#
_entry.id   61e8678973480ecebab6b6f97dc967f7
#
_cell.length_a   1.000
_cell.length_b   1.000
_cell.length_c   1.000
_cell.angle_alpha   90.00
_cell.angle_beta   90.00
_cell.angle_gamma   90.00
#
_symmetry.space_group_name_H-M   'P 1'
#
loop_
_entity.id
_entity.type
_entity.pdbx_description
1 polymer ?
#
loop_
_entity_poly.entity_id
_entity_poly.type
_entity_poly.pdbx_seq_one_letter_code
_entity_poly.pdbx_strand_id
1 'polypeptide(L)'
;LGMSHYRVQLIGGIILHQGRIAEMKTGEGKTLVSTLPAYLNALEGKGVNIVTVNDYLAKRDAEWMGKVHEFLGLKVGVVLNGMESNERRAAYDCDITYVTNNELGFDYLRDNMVIYKEQLVQRGLHYAIIDEVDSVLIDEARTPLIISGQSGKSTKLYEACDILARQLERGEASGEFSKINAIMGEEIEETGDFIVNEKEKTVNLTEDGVKKVEKFFHIENLADPENLEIQHNIILALRAHNLMFKDQDYVVTGEGEVMIV
;
A
#
# COMPACT_ATOMS: atom_id res chain seq x y z
N LEU A 1 -4.94 -35.34 9.88
CA LEU A 1 -5.71 -35.18 8.62
C LEU A 1 -5.83 -36.48 7.82
N GLY A 2 -5.02 -37.50 8.07
CA GLY A 2 -5.00 -38.74 7.28
C GLY A 2 -4.44 -38.56 5.86
N MET A 3 -3.62 -37.54 5.64
CA MET A 3 -2.99 -37.20 4.36
C MET A 3 -1.48 -37.39 4.42
N SER A 4 -0.90 -37.74 3.29
CA SER A 4 0.56 -37.77 3.09
C SER A 4 0.95 -36.86 1.95
N HIS A 5 2.12 -36.23 2.04
CA HIS A 5 2.62 -35.40 0.97
C HIS A 5 3.09 -36.20 -0.24
N TYR A 6 2.71 -35.77 -1.42
CA TYR A 6 3.30 -36.29 -2.66
C TYR A 6 4.68 -35.67 -2.91
N ARG A 7 5.50 -36.32 -3.71
CA ARG A 7 6.86 -35.84 -4.03
C ARG A 7 6.85 -34.41 -4.61
N VAL A 8 5.91 -34.10 -5.48
CA VAL A 8 5.77 -32.76 -6.08
C VAL A 8 5.45 -31.70 -5.01
N GLN A 9 4.68 -32.07 -3.97
CA GLN A 9 4.37 -31.16 -2.88
C GLN A 9 5.59 -30.88 -1.99
N LEU A 10 6.45 -31.89 -1.74
CA LEU A 10 7.73 -31.67 -1.04
C LEU A 10 8.65 -30.72 -1.81
N ILE A 11 8.73 -30.89 -3.13
CA ILE A 11 9.50 -29.98 -4.00
C ILE A 11 8.94 -28.55 -3.91
N GLY A 12 7.63 -28.39 -4.01
CA GLY A 12 6.96 -27.09 -3.86
C GLY A 12 7.27 -26.42 -2.52
N GLY A 13 7.21 -27.17 -1.43
CA GLY A 13 7.54 -26.68 -0.08
C GLY A 13 9.00 -26.20 0.03
N ILE A 14 9.95 -26.90 -0.56
CA ILE A 14 11.37 -26.50 -0.60
C ILE A 14 11.54 -25.20 -1.40
N ILE A 15 10.89 -25.08 -2.56
CA ILE A 15 10.95 -23.89 -3.41
C ILE A 15 10.41 -22.67 -2.65
N LEU A 16 9.27 -22.82 -1.97
CA LEU A 16 8.68 -21.74 -1.17
C LEU A 16 9.59 -21.33 -0.02
N HIS A 17 10.19 -22.31 0.69
CA HIS A 17 11.15 -22.01 1.76
C HIS A 17 12.37 -21.20 1.26
N GLN A 18 12.79 -21.43 0.02
CA GLN A 18 13.88 -20.68 -0.62
C GLN A 18 13.48 -19.25 -1.04
N GLY A 19 12.27 -18.80 -0.79
CA GLY A 19 11.78 -17.49 -1.19
C GLY A 19 11.53 -17.38 -2.70
N ARG A 20 11.15 -18.48 -3.35
CA ARG A 20 10.89 -18.54 -4.78
C ARG A 20 9.40 -18.78 -5.07
N ILE A 21 9.03 -18.64 -6.33
CA ILE A 21 7.67 -18.91 -6.81
C ILE A 21 7.58 -20.39 -7.20
N ALA A 22 6.60 -21.10 -6.62
CA ALA A 22 6.23 -22.44 -6.99
C ALA A 22 4.93 -22.42 -7.82
N GLU A 23 5.02 -22.69 -9.10
CA GLU A 23 3.84 -22.85 -9.95
C GLU A 23 3.30 -24.27 -9.78
N MET A 24 2.05 -24.37 -9.34
CA MET A 24 1.35 -25.64 -9.15
C MET A 24 -0.05 -25.55 -9.75
N LYS A 25 -0.45 -26.60 -10.48
CA LYS A 25 -1.78 -26.68 -11.08
C LYS A 25 -2.89 -26.83 -10.03
N THR A 26 -4.10 -26.46 -10.43
CA THR A 26 -5.29 -26.73 -9.62
C THR A 26 -5.42 -28.22 -9.34
N GLY A 27 -5.71 -28.58 -8.08
CA GLY A 27 -5.83 -29.96 -7.63
C GLY A 27 -4.53 -30.62 -7.14
N GLU A 28 -3.37 -29.99 -7.26
CA GLU A 28 -2.09 -30.52 -6.77
C GLU A 28 -1.88 -30.33 -5.26
N GLY A 29 -2.85 -29.74 -4.56
CA GLY A 29 -2.84 -29.61 -3.10
C GLY A 29 -1.95 -28.50 -2.57
N LYS A 30 -1.96 -27.32 -3.19
CA LYS A 30 -1.22 -26.13 -2.74
C LYS A 30 -1.38 -25.81 -1.26
N THR A 31 -2.60 -25.91 -0.75
CA THR A 31 -2.91 -25.65 0.67
C THR A 31 -2.12 -26.55 1.63
N LEU A 32 -1.96 -27.84 1.28
CA LEU A 32 -1.15 -28.77 2.08
C LEU A 32 0.34 -28.48 1.95
N VAL A 33 0.81 -28.07 0.77
CA VAL A 33 2.21 -27.70 0.53
C VAL A 33 2.66 -26.56 1.43
N SER A 34 1.82 -25.56 1.64
CA SER A 34 2.13 -24.39 2.46
C SER A 34 2.47 -24.76 3.92
N THR A 35 1.97 -25.88 4.42
CA THR A 35 2.25 -26.32 5.80
C THR A 35 3.72 -26.60 6.05
N LEU A 36 4.45 -27.08 5.05
CA LEU A 36 5.87 -27.43 5.16
C LEU A 36 6.76 -26.22 5.44
N PRO A 37 6.81 -25.22 4.55
CA PRO A 37 7.62 -24.02 4.79
C PRO A 37 7.06 -23.16 5.92
N ALA A 38 5.74 -23.13 6.14
CA ALA A 38 5.15 -22.39 7.25
C ALA A 38 5.63 -22.94 8.59
N TYR A 39 5.55 -24.25 8.81
CA TYR A 39 6.06 -24.86 10.02
C TYR A 39 7.54 -24.59 10.24
N LEU A 40 8.36 -24.83 9.22
CA LEU A 40 9.82 -24.67 9.33
C LEU A 40 10.21 -23.24 9.70
N ASN A 41 9.63 -22.24 9.04
CA ASN A 41 9.95 -20.83 9.30
C ASN A 41 9.29 -20.31 10.60
N ALA A 42 8.20 -20.89 11.06
CA ALA A 42 7.57 -20.55 12.33
C ALA A 42 8.41 -20.95 13.55
N LEU A 43 9.29 -21.96 13.43
CA LEU A 43 10.17 -22.39 14.53
C LEU A 43 11.13 -21.30 15.01
N GLU A 44 11.39 -20.26 14.19
CA GLU A 44 12.19 -19.13 14.62
C GLU A 44 11.45 -18.18 15.60
N GLY A 45 10.16 -18.38 15.81
CA GLY A 45 9.35 -17.56 16.73
C GLY A 45 9.09 -16.12 16.28
N LYS A 46 9.38 -15.81 15.01
CA LYS A 46 9.25 -14.44 14.46
C LYS A 46 7.93 -14.18 13.72
N GLY A 47 7.11 -15.21 13.55
CA GLY A 47 5.82 -15.15 12.87
C GLY A 47 5.89 -15.42 11.37
N VAL A 48 4.91 -16.18 10.91
CA VAL A 48 4.70 -16.52 9.50
C VAL A 48 3.30 -16.06 9.10
N ASN A 49 3.20 -15.32 8.00
CA ASN A 49 1.91 -14.94 7.44
C ASN A 49 1.59 -15.80 6.21
N ILE A 50 0.41 -16.40 6.18
CA ILE A 50 -0.12 -17.09 5.00
C ILE A 50 -1.21 -16.19 4.43
N VAL A 51 -0.93 -15.63 3.26
CA VAL A 51 -1.75 -14.61 2.61
C VAL A 51 -2.63 -15.24 1.56
N THR A 52 -3.94 -15.01 1.65
CA THR A 52 -4.97 -15.51 0.73
C THR A 52 -5.75 -14.35 0.13
N VAL A 53 -6.62 -14.63 -0.84
CA VAL A 53 -7.37 -13.60 -1.58
C VAL A 53 -8.70 -13.20 -0.91
N ASN A 54 -9.22 -13.99 0.02
CA ASN A 54 -10.48 -13.68 0.71
C ASN A 54 -10.59 -14.31 2.10
N ASP A 55 -11.48 -13.77 2.93
CA ASP A 55 -11.71 -14.18 4.31
C ASP A 55 -12.19 -15.64 4.44
N TYR A 56 -12.97 -16.13 3.47
CA TYR A 56 -13.42 -17.51 3.48
C TYR A 56 -12.25 -18.49 3.40
N LEU A 57 -11.31 -18.24 2.49
CA LEU A 57 -10.11 -19.07 2.34
C LEU A 57 -9.20 -18.95 3.56
N ALA A 58 -8.99 -17.74 4.07
CA ALA A 58 -8.19 -17.53 5.28
C ALA A 58 -8.73 -18.34 6.46
N LYS A 59 -10.03 -18.25 6.70
CA LYS A 59 -10.69 -19.00 7.78
C LYS A 59 -10.65 -20.50 7.56
N ARG A 60 -11.05 -20.97 6.36
CA ARG A 60 -11.07 -22.40 6.01
C ARG A 60 -9.68 -23.03 6.18
N ASP A 61 -8.66 -22.38 5.68
CA ASP A 61 -7.30 -22.92 5.69
C ASP A 61 -6.69 -22.87 7.09
N ALA A 62 -6.99 -21.83 7.88
CA ALA A 62 -6.63 -21.77 9.28
C ALA A 62 -7.28 -22.92 10.09
N GLU A 63 -8.57 -23.19 9.90
CA GLU A 63 -9.29 -24.26 10.59
C GLU A 63 -8.81 -25.66 10.14
N TRP A 64 -8.44 -25.81 8.89
CA TRP A 64 -8.06 -27.12 8.34
C TRP A 64 -6.57 -27.41 8.54
N MET A 65 -5.69 -26.57 8.06
CA MET A 65 -4.24 -26.74 8.18
C MET A 65 -3.73 -26.37 9.57
N GLY A 66 -4.43 -25.48 10.28
CA GLY A 66 -4.15 -25.15 11.67
C GLY A 66 -4.06 -26.37 12.58
N LYS A 67 -4.87 -27.40 12.35
CA LYS A 67 -4.81 -28.67 13.09
C LYS A 67 -3.44 -29.34 13.01
N VAL A 68 -2.75 -29.23 11.87
CA VAL A 68 -1.39 -29.76 11.70
C VAL A 68 -0.39 -28.95 12.56
N HIS A 69 -0.46 -27.64 12.47
CA HIS A 69 0.45 -26.74 13.18
C HIS A 69 0.24 -26.83 14.71
N GLU A 70 -1.00 -26.84 15.16
CA GLU A 70 -1.38 -26.97 16.58
C GLU A 70 -0.96 -28.33 17.15
N PHE A 71 -1.14 -29.42 16.36
CA PHE A 71 -0.65 -30.75 16.75
C PHE A 71 0.86 -30.77 16.95
N LEU A 72 1.60 -29.95 16.20
CA LEU A 72 3.06 -29.80 16.30
C LEU A 72 3.48 -28.73 17.33
N GLY A 73 2.54 -28.18 18.09
CA GLY A 73 2.80 -27.27 19.21
C GLY A 73 2.88 -25.79 18.84
N LEU A 74 2.50 -25.42 17.61
CA LEU A 74 2.46 -24.01 17.17
C LEU A 74 1.09 -23.39 17.42
N LYS A 75 1.05 -22.08 17.62
CA LYS A 75 -0.18 -21.29 17.70
C LYS A 75 -0.57 -20.77 16.34
N VAL A 76 -1.86 -20.88 15.99
CA VAL A 76 -2.43 -20.45 14.73
C VAL A 76 -3.46 -19.34 14.97
N GLY A 77 -3.32 -18.22 14.26
CA GLY A 77 -4.26 -17.13 14.26
C GLY A 77 -4.87 -16.91 12.87
N VAL A 78 -5.98 -16.22 12.83
CA VAL A 78 -6.61 -15.75 11.59
C VAL A 78 -7.04 -14.31 11.77
N VAL A 79 -6.77 -13.48 10.76
CA VAL A 79 -7.23 -12.09 10.70
C VAL A 79 -8.30 -11.99 9.63
N LEU A 80 -9.48 -11.54 10.02
CA LEU A 80 -10.65 -11.38 9.16
C LEU A 80 -11.16 -9.94 9.19
N ASN A 81 -11.94 -9.58 8.20
CA ASN A 81 -12.61 -8.29 8.17
C ASN A 81 -13.52 -8.11 9.41
N GLY A 82 -13.58 -6.90 9.93
CA GLY A 82 -14.42 -6.56 11.10
C GLY A 82 -13.84 -6.93 12.47
N MET A 83 -12.65 -7.53 12.55
CA MET A 83 -12.00 -7.81 13.83
C MET A 83 -11.45 -6.51 14.46
N GLU A 84 -11.56 -6.43 15.78
CA GLU A 84 -11.02 -5.33 16.58
C GLU A 84 -9.49 -5.41 16.70
N SER A 85 -8.84 -4.27 16.99
CA SER A 85 -7.36 -4.18 17.06
C SER A 85 -6.73 -5.17 18.03
N ASN A 86 -7.37 -5.45 19.16
CA ASN A 86 -6.87 -6.40 20.15
C ASN A 86 -6.91 -7.84 19.63
N GLU A 87 -7.96 -8.20 18.90
CA GLU A 87 -8.11 -9.52 18.29
C GLU A 87 -7.09 -9.70 17.17
N ARG A 88 -6.88 -8.67 16.34
CA ARG A 88 -5.86 -8.66 15.29
C ARG A 88 -4.46 -8.84 15.88
N ARG A 89 -4.13 -8.08 16.92
CA ARG A 89 -2.84 -8.21 17.61
C ARG A 89 -2.62 -9.63 18.13
N ALA A 90 -3.61 -10.21 18.80
CA ALA A 90 -3.52 -11.57 19.28
C ALA A 90 -3.32 -12.60 18.14
N ALA A 91 -3.95 -12.38 16.98
CA ALA A 91 -3.77 -13.23 15.82
C ALA A 91 -2.37 -13.09 15.20
N TYR A 92 -1.85 -11.86 15.05
CA TYR A 92 -0.49 -11.64 14.54
C TYR A 92 0.61 -12.11 15.51
N ASP A 93 0.32 -12.21 16.80
CA ASP A 93 1.24 -12.75 17.81
C ASP A 93 1.32 -14.28 17.78
N CYS A 94 0.47 -14.96 17.03
CA CYS A 94 0.58 -16.39 16.80
C CYS A 94 1.82 -16.73 15.97
N ASP A 95 2.24 -17.99 16.00
CA ASP A 95 3.37 -18.49 15.23
C ASP A 95 3.09 -18.45 13.72
N ILE A 96 1.85 -18.77 13.35
CA ILE A 96 1.34 -18.73 11.98
C ILE A 96 0.03 -17.96 11.95
N THR A 97 -0.08 -16.99 11.05
CA THR A 97 -1.29 -16.17 10.88
C THR A 97 -1.81 -16.28 9.46
N TYR A 98 -3.07 -16.69 9.30
CA TYR A 98 -3.78 -16.64 8.03
C TYR A 98 -4.48 -15.30 7.90
N VAL A 99 -4.31 -14.64 6.75
CA VAL A 99 -4.80 -13.27 6.55
C VAL A 99 -5.02 -13.02 5.06
N THR A 100 -5.93 -12.11 4.70
CA THR A 100 -6.04 -11.67 3.31
C THR A 100 -4.99 -10.60 2.97
N ASN A 101 -4.65 -10.49 1.69
CA ASN A 101 -3.76 -9.43 1.20
C ASN A 101 -4.24 -8.03 1.61
N ASN A 102 -5.55 -7.77 1.51
CA ASN A 102 -6.14 -6.49 1.87
C ASN A 102 -6.05 -6.21 3.38
N GLU A 103 -6.43 -7.16 4.23
CA GLU A 103 -6.37 -6.99 5.68
C GLU A 103 -4.93 -6.78 6.16
N LEU A 104 -3.98 -7.58 5.63
CA LEU A 104 -2.55 -7.42 5.93
C LEU A 104 -2.03 -6.02 5.54
N GLY A 105 -2.39 -5.57 4.34
CA GLY A 105 -1.97 -4.28 3.82
C GLY A 105 -2.62 -3.11 4.57
N PHE A 106 -3.91 -3.18 4.88
CA PHE A 106 -4.57 -2.15 5.67
C PHE A 106 -4.07 -2.09 7.11
N ASP A 107 -3.77 -3.23 7.74
CA ASP A 107 -3.16 -3.26 9.07
C ASP A 107 -1.76 -2.62 9.05
N TYR A 108 -0.96 -2.89 8.01
CA TYR A 108 0.32 -2.24 7.82
C TYR A 108 0.18 -0.70 7.69
N LEU A 109 -0.79 -0.23 6.91
CA LEU A 109 -1.05 1.20 6.77
C LEU A 109 -1.51 1.82 8.11
N ARG A 110 -2.43 1.16 8.83
CA ARG A 110 -2.88 1.62 10.14
C ARG A 110 -1.75 1.69 11.15
N ASP A 111 -0.89 0.69 11.19
CA ASP A 111 0.28 0.64 12.07
C ASP A 111 1.27 1.79 11.80
N ASN A 112 1.40 2.23 10.54
CA ASN A 112 2.23 3.38 10.18
C ASN A 112 1.59 4.74 10.57
N MET A 113 0.33 4.76 10.99
CA MET A 113 -0.37 5.97 11.45
C MET A 113 -0.43 6.12 12.96
N VAL A 114 -0.08 5.08 13.72
CA VAL A 114 -0.13 5.12 15.19
C VAL A 114 1.02 5.94 15.77
N ILE A 115 0.78 6.55 16.94
CA ILE A 115 1.76 7.37 17.64
C ILE A 115 2.54 6.53 18.65
N TYR A 116 1.88 5.56 19.29
CA TYR A 116 2.45 4.73 20.34
C TYR A 116 2.66 3.29 19.87
N LYS A 117 3.80 2.71 20.23
CA LYS A 117 4.17 1.34 19.86
C LYS A 117 3.15 0.29 20.33
N GLU A 118 2.51 0.54 21.45
CA GLU A 118 1.47 -0.34 22.03
C GLU A 118 0.21 -0.41 21.17
N GLN A 119 0.03 0.51 20.24
CA GLN A 119 -1.11 0.53 19.31
C GLN A 119 -0.88 -0.33 18.06
N LEU A 120 0.37 -0.72 17.79
CA LEU A 120 0.68 -1.61 16.65
C LEU A 120 -0.05 -2.94 16.81
N VAL A 121 -0.64 -3.42 15.73
CA VAL A 121 -1.27 -4.75 15.69
C VAL A 121 -0.34 -5.81 15.10
N GLN A 122 0.51 -5.42 14.14
CA GLN A 122 1.50 -6.30 13.55
C GLN A 122 2.81 -6.26 14.35
N ARG A 123 3.50 -7.39 14.38
CA ARG A 123 4.92 -7.45 14.73
C ARG A 123 5.76 -7.42 13.46
N GLY A 124 7.07 -7.40 13.54
CA GLY A 124 7.95 -7.38 12.37
C GLY A 124 7.61 -8.47 11.35
N LEU A 125 7.75 -8.15 10.08
CA LEU A 125 7.55 -9.09 8.97
C LEU A 125 8.78 -9.98 8.81
N HIS A 126 8.61 -11.29 8.93
CA HIS A 126 9.70 -12.26 8.84
C HIS A 126 9.58 -13.15 7.61
N TYR A 127 8.46 -13.86 7.46
CA TYR A 127 8.23 -14.77 6.35
C TYR A 127 6.76 -14.76 5.94
N ALA A 128 6.50 -14.77 4.64
CA ALA A 128 5.16 -14.85 4.10
C ALA A 128 5.06 -15.86 2.97
N ILE A 129 3.93 -16.58 2.92
CA ILE A 129 3.52 -17.39 1.78
C ILE A 129 2.31 -16.70 1.17
N ILE A 130 2.39 -16.36 -0.10
CA ILE A 130 1.33 -15.64 -0.82
C ILE A 130 0.71 -16.62 -1.81
N ASP A 131 -0.57 -16.97 -1.58
CA ASP A 131 -1.34 -17.78 -2.53
C ASP A 131 -1.86 -16.90 -3.66
N GLU A 132 -1.96 -17.46 -4.86
CA GLU A 132 -2.39 -16.73 -6.07
C GLU A 132 -1.60 -15.43 -6.29
N VAL A 133 -0.29 -15.54 -6.23
CA VAL A 133 0.66 -14.41 -6.26
C VAL A 133 0.56 -13.54 -7.51
N ASP A 134 0.15 -14.10 -8.63
CA ASP A 134 -0.15 -13.40 -9.89
C ASP A 134 -1.33 -12.43 -9.72
N SER A 135 -2.41 -12.86 -9.07
CA SER A 135 -3.52 -11.98 -8.74
C SER A 135 -3.09 -10.89 -7.75
N VAL A 136 -2.47 -11.27 -6.66
CA VAL A 136 -2.13 -10.34 -5.56
C VAL A 136 -1.07 -9.32 -5.96
N LEU A 137 0.02 -9.75 -6.60
CA LEU A 137 1.18 -8.89 -6.88
C LEU A 137 1.19 -8.28 -8.28
N ILE A 138 0.31 -8.70 -9.19
CA ILE A 138 0.23 -8.16 -10.55
C ILE A 138 -1.12 -7.50 -10.79
N ASP A 139 -2.22 -8.24 -10.69
CA ASP A 139 -3.54 -7.72 -11.08
C ASP A 139 -4.06 -6.69 -10.08
N GLU A 140 -4.05 -7.00 -8.80
CA GLU A 140 -4.53 -6.10 -7.73
C GLU A 140 -3.50 -5.01 -7.37
N ALA A 141 -2.21 -5.23 -7.61
CA ALA A 141 -1.16 -4.28 -7.27
C ALA A 141 -1.27 -2.92 -8.00
N ARG A 142 -2.07 -2.84 -9.05
CA ARG A 142 -2.35 -1.58 -9.76
C ARG A 142 -3.25 -0.63 -8.95
N THR A 143 -4.03 -1.17 -8.03
CA THR A 143 -4.94 -0.39 -7.18
C THR A 143 -4.28 -0.19 -5.82
N PRO A 144 -3.87 1.04 -5.47
CA PRO A 144 -3.25 1.29 -4.18
C PRO A 144 -4.28 1.10 -3.05
N LEU A 145 -3.83 0.55 -1.93
CA LEU A 145 -4.62 0.56 -0.70
C LEU A 145 -4.57 1.97 -0.10
N ILE A 146 -5.74 2.56 0.14
CA ILE A 146 -5.86 3.93 0.66
C ILE A 146 -6.73 3.89 1.91
N ILE A 147 -6.23 4.48 3.00
CA ILE A 147 -7.04 4.81 4.18
C ILE A 147 -7.43 6.27 4.08
N SER A 148 -8.73 6.54 3.96
CA SER A 148 -9.28 7.88 4.09
C SER A 148 -10.04 8.00 5.40
N GLY A 149 -9.81 9.08 6.11
CA GLY A 149 -10.54 9.40 7.33
C GLY A 149 -10.79 10.90 7.42
N GLN A 150 -11.65 11.32 8.35
CA GLN A 150 -11.79 12.72 8.64
C GLN A 150 -10.44 13.27 9.09
N SER A 151 -9.84 14.12 8.26
CA SER A 151 -8.68 14.91 8.65
C SER A 151 -9.12 15.86 9.78
N GLY A 152 -8.56 15.65 10.95
CA GLY A 152 -8.75 16.60 12.04
C GLY A 152 -8.18 17.95 11.64
N LYS A 153 -9.03 18.98 11.56
CA LYS A 153 -8.74 20.39 11.32
C LYS A 153 -7.97 20.70 10.03
N SER A 154 -8.68 21.20 9.03
CA SER A 154 -8.12 21.99 7.95
C SER A 154 -7.21 23.05 8.57
N THR A 155 -5.92 23.01 8.28
CA THR A 155 -5.01 24.06 8.68
C THR A 155 -5.23 25.26 7.75
N LYS A 156 -5.01 26.48 8.24
CA LYS A 156 -5.02 27.71 7.41
C LYS A 156 -4.07 27.57 6.21
N LEU A 157 -3.08 26.71 6.28
CA LEU A 157 -2.15 26.43 5.20
C LEU A 157 -2.83 25.71 4.01
N TYR A 158 -3.75 24.77 4.24
CA TYR A 158 -4.53 24.14 3.15
C TYR A 158 -5.38 25.18 2.40
N GLU A 159 -6.05 26.08 3.11
CA GLU A 159 -6.83 27.14 2.51
C GLU A 159 -5.95 28.11 1.69
N ALA A 160 -4.80 28.49 2.23
CA ALA A 160 -3.85 29.35 1.53
C ALA A 160 -3.29 28.66 0.26
N CYS A 161 -2.95 27.40 0.34
CA CYS A 161 -2.48 26.62 -0.82
C CYS A 161 -3.59 26.43 -1.86
N ASP A 162 -4.84 26.24 -1.46
CA ASP A 162 -5.98 26.15 -2.38
C ASP A 162 -6.19 27.47 -3.15
N ILE A 163 -6.15 28.59 -2.44
CA ILE A 163 -6.28 29.93 -3.06
C ILE A 163 -5.15 30.15 -4.08
N LEU A 164 -3.92 29.83 -3.73
CA LEU A 164 -2.79 30.00 -4.63
C LEU A 164 -2.87 29.02 -5.83
N ALA A 165 -3.23 27.75 -5.60
CA ALA A 165 -3.37 26.76 -6.66
C ALA A 165 -4.34 27.19 -7.77
N ARG A 166 -5.42 27.91 -7.41
CA ARG A 166 -6.39 28.47 -8.37
C ARG A 166 -5.84 29.65 -9.18
N GLN A 167 -4.79 30.28 -8.71
CA GLN A 167 -4.17 31.44 -9.38
C GLN A 167 -3.00 31.04 -10.28
N LEU A 168 -2.46 29.85 -10.09
CA LEU A 168 -1.36 29.31 -10.91
C LEU A 168 -1.89 28.80 -12.24
N GLU A 169 -1.12 29.01 -13.30
CA GLU A 169 -1.45 28.64 -14.66
C GLU A 169 -0.80 27.31 -15.04
N ARG A 170 -1.62 26.37 -15.54
CA ARG A 170 -1.13 25.10 -16.08
C ARG A 170 -0.35 25.36 -17.36
N GLY A 171 0.87 24.86 -17.40
CA GLY A 171 1.70 24.84 -18.59
C GLY A 171 1.68 23.51 -19.31
N GLU A 172 2.37 23.47 -20.44
CA GLU A 172 2.58 22.27 -21.23
C GLU A 172 4.05 21.91 -21.24
N ALA A 173 4.37 20.63 -20.99
CA ALA A 173 5.69 20.09 -21.33
C ALA A 173 5.67 19.78 -22.83
N SER A 174 6.62 20.30 -23.59
CA SER A 174 6.78 19.96 -25.01
C SER A 174 6.93 18.43 -25.14
N GLY A 175 6.08 17.80 -26.00
CA GLY A 175 5.74 16.39 -26.08
C GLY A 175 6.90 15.38 -26.20
N GLU A 176 6.64 14.16 -26.68
CA GLU A 176 7.58 13.00 -26.73
C GLU A 176 9.02 13.30 -27.25
N PHE A 177 9.22 14.39 -27.96
CA PHE A 177 10.54 14.92 -28.34
C PHE A 177 11.37 15.42 -27.15
N SER A 178 10.78 15.75 -26.02
CA SER A 178 11.50 16.30 -24.86
C SER A 178 12.43 15.28 -24.19
N LYS A 179 12.10 13.98 -24.22
CA LYS A 179 13.00 12.93 -23.68
C LYS A 179 14.27 12.76 -24.51
N ILE A 180 14.17 12.97 -25.82
CA ILE A 180 15.32 12.89 -26.73
C ILE A 180 16.18 14.14 -26.59
N ASN A 181 15.56 15.31 -26.45
CA ASN A 181 16.26 16.58 -26.27
C ASN A 181 16.95 16.67 -24.90
N ALA A 182 16.32 16.14 -23.83
CA ALA A 182 16.95 16.03 -22.50
C ALA A 182 18.22 15.15 -22.52
N ILE A 183 18.24 14.09 -23.34
CA ILE A 183 19.41 13.24 -23.53
C ILE A 183 20.50 13.97 -24.34
N MET A 184 20.13 14.93 -25.17
CA MET A 184 21.04 15.75 -25.99
C MET A 184 21.51 17.04 -25.28
N GLY A 185 21.03 17.30 -24.04
CA GLY A 185 21.49 18.47 -23.24
C GLY A 185 20.85 19.80 -23.65
N GLU A 186 19.74 19.79 -24.38
CA GLU A 186 18.96 20.99 -24.65
C GLU A 186 18.00 21.30 -23.48
N GLU A 187 17.95 22.57 -23.07
CA GLU A 187 17.03 23.04 -22.03
C GLU A 187 15.57 22.83 -22.49
N ILE A 188 14.76 22.15 -21.67
CA ILE A 188 13.35 21.98 -21.94
C ILE A 188 12.65 23.29 -21.58
N GLU A 189 12.10 24.00 -22.55
CA GLU A 189 11.24 25.14 -22.28
C GLU A 189 9.91 24.65 -21.67
N GLU A 190 9.80 24.77 -20.35
CA GLU A 190 8.57 24.59 -19.62
C GLU A 190 7.78 25.89 -19.63
N THR A 191 6.51 25.83 -20.02
CA THR A 191 5.60 26.97 -19.98
C THR A 191 4.69 26.90 -18.77
N GLY A 192 4.12 28.05 -18.36
CA GLY A 192 3.21 28.11 -17.22
C GLY A 192 3.88 27.98 -15.86
N ASP A 193 3.08 27.81 -14.81
CA ASP A 193 3.53 27.73 -13.44
C ASP A 193 3.69 26.30 -12.93
N PHE A 194 2.98 25.34 -13.54
CA PHE A 194 3.08 23.92 -13.20
C PHE A 194 2.72 23.04 -14.40
N ILE A 195 3.24 21.82 -14.38
CA ILE A 195 3.01 20.80 -15.40
C ILE A 195 2.32 19.60 -14.78
N VAL A 196 1.33 19.06 -15.47
CA VAL A 196 0.55 17.88 -15.06
C VAL A 196 0.92 16.69 -15.93
N ASN A 197 1.37 15.60 -15.32
CA ASN A 197 1.53 14.31 -15.99
C ASN A 197 0.33 13.40 -15.60
N GLU A 198 -0.64 13.32 -16.51
CA GLU A 198 -1.87 12.54 -16.26
C GLU A 198 -1.62 11.02 -16.21
N LYS A 199 -0.60 10.51 -16.92
CA LYS A 199 -0.24 9.09 -16.91
C LYS A 199 0.38 8.66 -15.57
N GLU A 200 1.23 9.51 -15.02
CA GLU A 200 1.93 9.25 -13.76
C GLU A 200 1.18 9.83 -12.54
N LYS A 201 0.07 10.54 -12.79
CA LYS A 201 -0.71 11.27 -11.77
C LYS A 201 0.15 12.19 -10.90
N THR A 202 1.11 12.87 -11.52
CA THR A 202 2.02 13.81 -10.84
C THR A 202 1.85 15.24 -11.31
N VAL A 203 2.18 16.18 -10.43
CA VAL A 203 2.24 17.61 -10.73
C VAL A 203 3.60 18.14 -10.28
N ASN A 204 4.24 18.91 -11.12
CA ASN A 204 5.52 19.55 -10.83
C ASN A 204 5.41 21.05 -11.06
N LEU A 205 5.99 21.86 -10.16
CA LEU A 205 6.12 23.30 -10.34
C LEU A 205 7.26 23.60 -11.34
N THR A 206 7.04 24.59 -12.19
CA THR A 206 8.10 25.19 -13.01
C THR A 206 8.89 26.20 -12.17
N GLU A 207 9.99 26.73 -12.70
CA GLU A 207 10.72 27.82 -12.03
C GLU A 207 9.84 29.04 -11.75
N ASP A 208 8.96 29.39 -12.68
CA ASP A 208 8.03 30.52 -12.51
C ASP A 208 6.99 30.22 -11.45
N GLY A 209 6.50 28.98 -11.40
CA GLY A 209 5.60 28.52 -10.35
C GLY A 209 6.25 28.56 -8.97
N VAL A 210 7.48 28.09 -8.83
CA VAL A 210 8.25 28.19 -7.58
C VAL A 210 8.38 29.63 -7.12
N LYS A 211 8.77 30.55 -7.99
CA LYS A 211 8.88 31.99 -7.67
C LYS A 211 7.55 32.60 -7.20
N LYS A 212 6.42 32.20 -7.81
CA LYS A 212 5.10 32.66 -7.39
C LYS A 212 4.70 32.13 -6.01
N VAL A 213 5.01 30.86 -5.71
CA VAL A 213 4.80 30.25 -4.38
C VAL A 213 5.64 30.96 -3.32
N GLU A 214 6.94 31.16 -3.59
CA GLU A 214 7.85 31.86 -2.69
C GLU A 214 7.37 33.28 -2.38
N LYS A 215 6.93 34.03 -3.41
CA LYS A 215 6.38 35.36 -3.27
C LYS A 215 5.10 35.39 -2.45
N PHE A 216 4.20 34.43 -2.67
CA PHE A 216 2.91 34.34 -1.97
C PHE A 216 3.08 34.08 -0.48
N PHE A 217 3.99 33.17 -0.12
CA PHE A 217 4.26 32.81 1.27
C PHE A 217 5.35 33.64 1.93
N HIS A 218 5.96 34.61 1.22
CA HIS A 218 7.06 35.45 1.70
C HIS A 218 8.25 34.62 2.22
N ILE A 219 8.64 33.60 1.49
CA ILE A 219 9.79 32.73 1.75
C ILE A 219 10.88 32.94 0.70
N GLU A 220 12.14 32.69 1.07
CA GLU A 220 13.29 32.90 0.17
C GLU A 220 13.54 31.71 -0.75
N ASN A 221 13.37 30.47 -0.24
CA ASN A 221 13.63 29.24 -0.98
C ASN A 221 12.62 28.14 -0.59
N LEU A 222 11.80 27.73 -1.55
CA LEU A 222 10.81 26.69 -1.34
C LEU A 222 11.43 25.31 -1.05
N ALA A 223 12.67 25.07 -1.53
CA ALA A 223 13.37 23.81 -1.33
C ALA A 223 14.00 23.64 0.05
N ASP A 224 14.00 24.67 0.88
CA ASP A 224 14.55 24.58 2.22
C ASP A 224 13.72 23.61 3.10
N PRO A 225 14.38 22.83 3.99
CA PRO A 225 13.70 21.88 4.85
C PRO A 225 12.56 22.50 5.70
N GLU A 226 12.69 23.77 6.08
CA GLU A 226 11.67 24.51 6.84
C GLU A 226 10.38 24.74 6.02
N ASN A 227 10.47 24.73 4.69
CA ASN A 227 9.37 25.00 3.77
C ASN A 227 8.76 23.74 3.15
N LEU A 228 9.21 22.53 3.55
CA LEU A 228 8.72 21.26 3.00
C LEU A 228 7.21 21.10 3.14
N GLU A 229 6.62 21.61 4.22
CA GLU A 229 5.18 21.54 4.44
C GLU A 229 4.41 22.40 3.41
N ILE A 230 4.92 23.60 3.11
CA ILE A 230 4.35 24.48 2.07
C ILE A 230 4.48 23.82 0.69
N GLN A 231 5.66 23.30 0.36
CA GLN A 231 5.91 22.60 -0.89
C GLN A 231 4.96 21.41 -1.06
N HIS A 232 4.82 20.60 -0.03
CA HIS A 232 3.93 19.43 -0.04
C HIS A 232 2.46 19.84 -0.26
N ASN A 233 1.99 20.81 0.50
CA ASN A 233 0.60 21.24 0.46
C ASN A 233 0.21 21.95 -0.84
N ILE A 234 1.10 22.72 -1.45
CA ILE A 234 0.81 23.33 -2.76
C ILE A 234 0.72 22.27 -3.86
N ILE A 235 1.60 21.26 -3.85
CA ILE A 235 1.52 20.13 -4.78
C ILE A 235 0.23 19.34 -4.58
N LEU A 236 -0.19 19.09 -3.33
CA LEU A 236 -1.47 18.43 -3.04
C LEU A 236 -2.66 19.24 -3.56
N ALA A 237 -2.67 20.57 -3.37
CA ALA A 237 -3.72 21.44 -3.87
C ALA A 237 -3.79 21.41 -5.41
N LEU A 238 -2.66 21.50 -6.09
CA LEU A 238 -2.59 21.40 -7.54
C LEU A 238 -3.06 20.03 -8.06
N ARG A 239 -2.68 18.93 -7.38
CA ARG A 239 -3.18 17.59 -7.70
C ARG A 239 -4.68 17.48 -7.53
N ALA A 240 -5.23 18.03 -6.42
CA ALA A 240 -6.64 18.01 -6.15
C ALA A 240 -7.44 18.70 -7.27
N HIS A 241 -6.98 19.85 -7.75
CA HIS A 241 -7.65 20.60 -8.83
C HIS A 241 -7.51 19.97 -10.22
N ASN A 242 -6.40 19.28 -10.50
CA ASN A 242 -6.07 18.85 -11.86
C ASN A 242 -6.17 17.35 -12.10
N LEU A 243 -6.17 16.53 -11.06
CA LEU A 243 -6.07 15.06 -11.15
C LEU A 243 -7.11 14.32 -10.31
N MET A 244 -7.96 15.04 -9.54
CA MET A 244 -9.01 14.43 -8.70
C MET A 244 -10.38 14.86 -9.21
N PHE A 245 -11.13 13.91 -9.76
CA PHE A 245 -12.44 14.17 -10.34
C PHE A 245 -13.55 13.51 -9.50
N LYS A 246 -14.60 14.30 -9.24
CA LYS A 246 -15.77 13.79 -8.53
C LYS A 246 -16.39 12.63 -9.31
N ASP A 247 -16.85 11.63 -8.58
CA ASP A 247 -17.48 10.41 -9.09
C ASP A 247 -16.53 9.47 -9.89
N GLN A 248 -15.23 9.81 -9.94
CA GLN A 248 -14.15 8.96 -10.47
C GLN A 248 -13.12 8.66 -9.39
N ASP A 249 -12.51 9.69 -8.82
CA ASP A 249 -11.46 9.56 -7.81
C ASP A 249 -12.00 9.74 -6.39
N TYR A 250 -13.12 10.46 -6.23
CA TYR A 250 -13.80 10.65 -4.95
C TYR A 250 -15.31 10.80 -5.12
N VAL A 251 -16.04 10.51 -4.06
CA VAL A 251 -17.48 10.73 -3.94
C VAL A 251 -17.78 11.69 -2.79
N VAL A 252 -18.90 12.39 -2.90
CA VAL A 252 -19.38 13.25 -1.80
C VAL A 252 -20.66 12.61 -1.24
N THR A 253 -20.65 12.32 0.06
CA THR A 253 -21.82 11.75 0.75
C THR A 253 -22.96 12.74 0.85
N GLY A 254 -24.16 12.27 1.19
CA GLY A 254 -25.32 13.14 1.42
C GLY A 254 -25.15 14.14 2.58
N GLU A 255 -24.19 13.91 3.47
CA GLU A 255 -23.80 14.77 4.58
C GLU A 255 -22.68 15.76 4.20
N GLY A 256 -22.19 15.70 2.97
CA GLY A 256 -21.14 16.60 2.47
C GLY A 256 -19.71 16.14 2.76
N GLU A 257 -19.53 14.92 3.24
CA GLU A 257 -18.19 14.35 3.45
C GLU A 257 -17.58 13.82 2.14
N VAL A 258 -16.29 14.07 1.94
CA VAL A 258 -15.54 13.59 0.78
C VAL A 258 -14.88 12.26 1.12
N MET A 259 -15.15 11.25 0.31
CA MET A 259 -14.54 9.92 0.43
C MET A 259 -13.80 9.55 -0.86
N ILE A 260 -12.56 9.12 -0.74
CA ILE A 260 -11.77 8.62 -1.89
C ILE A 260 -12.32 7.25 -2.31
N VAL A 261 -12.47 7.05 -3.59
CA VAL A 261 -12.98 5.79 -4.18
C VAL A 261 -11.86 4.73 -4.24
#